data_ab55950cc96d710d02661bc2f6d33cd9
#
_entry.id   ab55950cc96d710d02661bc2f6d33cd9
#
_cell.length_a   1.000
_cell.length_b   1.000
_cell.length_c   1.000
_cell.angle_alpha   90.00
_cell.angle_beta   90.00
_cell.angle_gamma   90.00
#
_symmetry.space_group_name_H-M   'P 1'
#
loop_
_entity.id
_entity.type
_entity.pdbx_description
1 polymer ?
#
loop_
_entity_poly.entity_id
_entity_poly.type
_entity_poly.pdbx_seq_one_letter_code
_entity_poly.pdbx_strand_id
1 'polypeptide(L)'
;MLGREEGGGLVAMPDGFTLVHRATMILQAARNKIPAVYWNAIMARDGGLLSYGPDTSDIFRRAAPYFDRILRGEKPGDLPVQAPTKFELVINLKTAKALGIEVPLFFQQRADEVIE
;
A
#
# COMPACT_ATOMS: atom_id res chain seq x y z
N MET A 1 -18.48 -16.58 -1.04
CA MET A 1 -17.92 -15.24 -1.33
C MET A 1 -17.62 -14.53 -0.03
N LEU A 2 -16.48 -13.86 0.04
CA LEU A 2 -15.94 -13.20 1.26
C LEU A 2 -16.95 -12.30 2.00
N GLY A 3 -17.85 -11.62 1.29
CA GLY A 3 -18.88 -10.77 1.92
C GLY A 3 -20.04 -11.51 2.57
N ARG A 4 -20.06 -12.83 2.53
CA ARG A 4 -21.11 -13.66 3.15
C ARG A 4 -20.61 -14.44 4.37
N GLU A 5 -19.30 -14.42 4.61
CA GLU A 5 -18.67 -15.10 5.73
C GLU A 5 -18.23 -14.06 6.77
N GLU A 6 -18.62 -14.28 8.01
CA GLU A 6 -18.15 -13.43 9.12
C GLU A 6 -16.67 -13.66 9.38
N GLY A 7 -15.91 -12.58 9.60
CA GLY A 7 -14.49 -12.63 9.95
C GLY A 7 -13.54 -12.75 8.75
N GLY A 8 -14.02 -12.64 7.52
CA GLY A 8 -13.17 -12.60 6.34
C GLY A 8 -12.46 -11.26 6.14
N GLY A 9 -11.31 -11.28 5.45
CA GLY A 9 -10.56 -10.08 5.06
C GLY A 9 -9.89 -10.26 3.70
N LEU A 10 -9.47 -9.16 3.10
CA LEU A 10 -8.80 -9.14 1.79
C LEU A 10 -7.38 -8.60 1.94
N VAL A 11 -6.43 -9.26 1.30
CA VAL A 11 -5.07 -8.74 1.10
C VAL A 11 -4.86 -8.55 -0.40
N ALA A 12 -4.72 -7.29 -0.83
CA ALA A 12 -4.42 -6.95 -2.21
C ALA A 12 -2.90 -7.02 -2.42
N MET A 13 -2.45 -7.97 -3.23
CA MET A 13 -1.04 -8.15 -3.53
C MET A 13 -0.54 -7.12 -4.55
N PRO A 14 0.77 -6.81 -4.56
CA PRO A 14 1.38 -5.91 -5.53
C PRO A 14 1.19 -6.40 -6.96
N ASP A 15 0.44 -5.66 -7.73
CA ASP A 15 0.18 -5.93 -9.15
C ASP A 15 -0.31 -4.66 -9.85
N GLY A 16 0.10 -4.45 -11.11
CA GLY A 16 -0.35 -3.32 -11.91
C GLY A 16 -1.86 -3.31 -12.15
N PHE A 17 -2.47 -4.49 -12.31
CA PHE A 17 -3.92 -4.62 -12.47
C PHE A 17 -4.66 -4.12 -11.23
N THR A 18 -4.23 -4.52 -10.03
CA THR A 18 -4.85 -4.09 -8.78
C THR A 18 -4.72 -2.59 -8.57
N LEU A 19 -3.60 -2.00 -8.99
CA LEU A 19 -3.39 -0.55 -8.90
C LEU A 19 -4.31 0.23 -9.85
N VAL A 20 -4.45 -0.21 -11.08
CA VAL A 20 -5.32 0.42 -12.09
C VAL A 20 -6.78 0.32 -11.68
N HIS A 21 -7.20 -0.82 -11.15
CA HIS A 21 -8.59 -1.09 -10.73
C HIS A 21 -8.86 -0.81 -9.25
N ARG A 22 -7.98 -0.08 -8.57
CA ARG A 22 -8.08 0.17 -7.12
C ARG A 22 -9.40 0.80 -6.70
N ALA A 23 -9.94 1.72 -7.48
CA ALA A 23 -11.22 2.36 -7.17
C ALA A 23 -12.37 1.35 -7.05
N THR A 24 -12.43 0.39 -7.99
CA THR A 24 -13.42 -0.69 -7.97
C THR A 24 -13.22 -1.61 -6.77
N MET A 25 -11.97 -1.99 -6.48
CA MET A 25 -11.65 -2.87 -5.34
C MET A 25 -12.03 -2.22 -4.01
N ILE A 26 -11.67 -0.95 -3.82
CA ILE A 26 -11.98 -0.17 -2.61
C ILE A 26 -13.50 -0.06 -2.44
N LEU A 27 -14.22 0.27 -3.51
CA LEU A 27 -15.67 0.38 -3.49
C LEU A 27 -16.35 -0.95 -3.14
N GLN A 28 -15.90 -2.05 -3.71
CA GLN A 28 -16.46 -3.37 -3.43
C GLN A 28 -16.14 -3.84 -2.01
N ALA A 29 -14.93 -3.60 -1.52
CA ALA A 29 -14.58 -3.88 -0.14
C ALA A 29 -15.46 -3.09 0.84
N ALA A 30 -15.67 -1.80 0.58
CA ALA A 30 -16.53 -0.95 1.41
C ALA A 30 -18.00 -1.41 1.38
N ARG A 31 -18.56 -1.68 0.20
CA ARG A 31 -19.97 -2.15 0.04
C ARG A 31 -20.24 -3.46 0.74
N ASN A 32 -19.30 -4.37 0.73
CA ASN A 32 -19.42 -5.69 1.35
C ASN A 32 -18.86 -5.73 2.78
N LYS A 33 -18.47 -4.58 3.34
CA LYS A 33 -17.88 -4.45 4.68
C LYS A 33 -16.70 -5.39 4.93
N ILE A 34 -15.86 -5.57 3.91
CA ILE A 34 -14.68 -6.42 3.96
C ILE A 34 -13.47 -5.57 4.37
N PRO A 35 -12.81 -5.86 5.52
CA PRO A 35 -11.53 -5.24 5.85
C PRO A 35 -10.48 -5.63 4.80
N ALA A 36 -9.78 -4.64 4.26
CA ALA A 36 -8.78 -4.89 3.23
C ALA A 36 -7.45 -4.20 3.54
N VAL A 37 -6.37 -4.93 3.32
CA VAL A 37 -5.01 -4.43 3.38
C VAL A 37 -4.48 -4.31 1.97
N TYR A 38 -3.90 -3.16 1.66
CA TYR A 38 -3.37 -2.83 0.33
C TYR A 38 -1.86 -2.68 0.38
N TRP A 39 -1.21 -2.80 -0.77
CA TRP A 39 0.26 -2.75 -0.86
C TRP A 39 0.83 -1.35 -1.16
N ASN A 40 -0.01 -0.38 -1.52
CA ASN A 40 0.43 0.97 -1.91
C ASN A 40 -0.37 2.04 -1.17
N ALA A 41 0.33 3.05 -0.67
CA ALA A 41 -0.25 4.16 0.12
C ALA A 41 -1.39 4.90 -0.60
N ILE A 42 -1.33 5.03 -1.92
CA ILE A 42 -2.40 5.67 -2.70
C ILE A 42 -3.74 4.97 -2.52
N MET A 43 -3.74 3.65 -2.32
CA MET A 43 -4.97 2.89 -2.15
C MET A 43 -5.66 3.20 -0.82
N ALA A 44 -4.89 3.42 0.25
CA ALA A 44 -5.43 3.87 1.52
C ALA A 44 -5.91 5.33 1.45
N ARG A 45 -5.17 6.21 0.77
CA ARG A 45 -5.55 7.61 0.54
C ARG A 45 -6.83 7.72 -0.30
N ASP A 46 -7.04 6.82 -1.25
CA ASP A 46 -8.24 6.75 -2.09
C ASP A 46 -9.45 6.10 -1.39
N GLY A 47 -9.33 5.74 -0.10
CA GLY A 47 -10.43 5.22 0.71
C GLY A 47 -10.28 3.77 1.17
N GLY A 48 -9.18 3.11 0.89
CA GLY A 48 -8.85 1.80 1.47
C GLY A 48 -8.63 1.88 2.98
N LEU A 49 -8.83 0.78 3.69
CA LEU A 49 -8.70 0.75 5.15
C LEU A 49 -7.26 0.99 5.61
N LEU A 50 -6.33 0.26 5.03
CA LEU A 50 -4.94 0.24 5.44
C LEU A 50 -4.05 -0.15 4.28
N SER A 51 -2.89 0.48 4.18
CA SER A 51 -1.84 0.03 3.27
C SER A 51 -0.52 -0.18 4.01
N TYR A 52 0.19 -1.24 3.64
CA TYR A 52 1.56 -1.48 4.04
C TYR A 52 2.36 -1.95 2.84
N GLY A 53 3.37 -1.18 2.46
CA GLY A 53 4.18 -1.49 1.29
C GLY A 53 5.38 -0.57 1.15
N PRO A 54 6.23 -0.79 0.13
CA PRO A 54 7.41 0.01 -0.06
C PRO A 54 7.07 1.46 -0.42
N ASP A 55 7.85 2.39 0.12
CA ASP A 55 7.80 3.80 -0.26
C ASP A 55 8.28 3.96 -1.71
N THR A 56 7.32 4.19 -2.60
CA THR A 56 7.57 4.32 -4.04
C THR A 56 8.50 5.50 -4.35
N SER A 57 8.37 6.60 -3.62
CA SER A 57 9.22 7.78 -3.80
C SER A 57 10.68 7.48 -3.44
N ASP A 58 10.89 6.70 -2.38
CA ASP A 58 12.24 6.25 -1.99
C ASP A 58 12.85 5.32 -3.04
N ILE A 59 12.05 4.40 -3.61
CA ILE A 59 12.50 3.52 -4.70
C ILE A 59 13.01 4.36 -5.89
N PHE A 60 12.23 5.33 -6.35
CA PHE A 60 12.65 6.18 -7.46
C PHE A 60 13.87 7.04 -7.11
N ARG A 61 13.94 7.59 -5.91
CA ARG A 61 15.12 8.35 -5.46
C ARG A 61 16.39 7.50 -5.48
N ARG A 62 16.28 6.25 -5.02
CA ARG A 62 17.39 5.30 -5.00
C ARG A 62 17.75 4.74 -6.37
N ALA A 63 16.85 4.83 -7.34
CA ALA A 63 17.16 4.47 -8.73
C ALA A 63 18.03 5.53 -9.44
N ALA A 64 17.97 6.79 -9.04
CA ALA A 64 18.71 7.87 -9.67
C ALA A 64 20.24 7.62 -9.81
N PRO A 65 20.97 7.13 -8.78
CA PRO A 65 22.37 6.78 -8.92
C PRO A 65 22.64 5.68 -9.96
N TYR A 66 21.71 4.76 -10.16
CA TYR A 66 21.84 3.73 -11.20
C TYR A 66 21.77 4.33 -12.60
N PHE A 67 20.85 5.28 -12.84
CA PHE A 67 20.80 5.99 -14.12
C PHE A 67 22.09 6.76 -14.38
N ASP A 68 22.62 7.48 -13.39
CA ASP A 68 23.87 8.22 -13.51
C ASP A 68 25.05 7.28 -13.87
N ARG A 69 25.18 6.16 -13.18
CA ARG A 69 26.25 5.16 -13.44
C ARG A 69 26.14 4.57 -14.85
N ILE A 70 24.92 4.21 -15.29
CA ILE A 70 24.70 3.68 -16.64
C ILE A 70 25.01 4.72 -17.71
N LEU A 71 24.59 5.97 -17.51
CA LEU A 71 24.90 7.06 -18.43
C LEU A 71 26.40 7.38 -18.51
N ARG A 72 27.16 7.06 -17.46
CA ARG A 72 28.63 7.18 -17.43
C ARG A 72 29.36 5.95 -18.00
N GLY A 73 28.64 4.94 -18.48
CA GLY A 73 29.19 3.79 -19.17
C GLY A 73 29.26 2.50 -18.35
N GLU A 74 28.75 2.46 -17.12
CA GLU A 74 28.65 1.21 -16.37
C GLU A 74 27.59 0.30 -17.00
N LYS A 75 27.89 -1.01 -17.03
CA LYS A 75 26.96 -1.99 -17.56
C LYS A 75 25.85 -2.29 -16.54
N PRO A 76 24.57 -2.30 -16.94
CA PRO A 76 23.47 -2.63 -16.01
C PRO A 76 23.65 -3.96 -15.29
N GLY A 77 24.26 -4.97 -15.93
CA GLY A 77 24.52 -6.28 -15.33
C GLY A 77 25.55 -6.27 -14.19
N ASP A 78 26.39 -5.23 -14.10
CA ASP A 78 27.38 -5.08 -13.05
C ASP A 78 26.83 -4.33 -11.81
N LEU A 79 25.62 -3.77 -11.91
CA LEU A 79 24.95 -3.06 -10.84
C LEU A 79 24.26 -4.04 -9.88
N PRO A 80 24.39 -3.83 -8.55
CA PRO A 80 23.76 -4.71 -7.58
C PRO A 80 22.24 -4.56 -7.58
N VAL A 81 21.52 -5.67 -7.50
CA VAL A 81 20.08 -5.66 -7.26
C VAL A 81 19.82 -5.20 -5.83
N GLN A 82 18.93 -4.23 -5.66
CA GLN A 82 18.54 -3.69 -4.35
C GLN A 82 17.06 -3.93 -4.09
N ALA A 83 16.76 -4.51 -2.93
CA ALA A 83 15.40 -4.58 -2.42
C ALA A 83 14.98 -3.24 -1.80
N PRO A 84 13.69 -2.92 -1.77
CA PRO A 84 13.18 -1.80 -0.98
C PRO A 84 13.55 -1.97 0.49
N THR A 85 13.96 -0.88 1.15
CA THR A 85 14.30 -0.87 2.58
C THR A 85 13.39 0.02 3.39
N LYS A 86 12.68 0.96 2.74
CA LYS A 86 11.72 1.85 3.37
C LYS A 86 10.30 1.42 3.02
N PHE A 87 9.50 1.17 4.06
CA PHE A 87 8.10 0.79 3.95
C PHE A 87 7.23 1.85 4.63
N GLU A 88 6.05 2.07 4.08
CA GLU A 88 5.04 2.98 4.62
C GLU A 88 3.85 2.19 5.16
N LEU A 89 3.38 2.58 6.34
CA LEU A 89 2.11 2.18 6.90
C LEU A 89 1.16 3.37 6.88
N VAL A 90 0.08 3.29 6.11
CA VAL A 90 -0.97 4.31 6.04
C VAL A 90 -2.28 3.71 6.53
N ILE A 91 -2.96 4.39 7.44
CA ILE A 91 -4.22 3.95 8.02
C ILE A 91 -5.29 5.00 7.74
N ASN A 92 -6.44 4.57 7.22
CA ASN A 92 -7.59 5.42 7.00
C ASN A 92 -8.65 5.20 8.09
N LEU A 93 -8.69 6.09 9.06
CA LEU A 93 -9.64 6.01 10.18
C LEU A 93 -11.09 6.28 9.76
N LYS A 94 -11.32 7.06 8.70
CA LYS A 94 -12.67 7.23 8.14
C LYS A 94 -13.23 5.90 7.66
N THR A 95 -12.42 5.15 6.94
CA THR A 95 -12.79 3.82 6.43
C THR A 95 -12.94 2.82 7.57
N ALA A 96 -12.02 2.83 8.55
CA ALA A 96 -12.15 1.99 9.74
C ALA A 96 -13.48 2.23 10.45
N LYS A 97 -13.83 3.49 10.70
CA LYS A 97 -15.10 3.88 11.33
C LYS A 97 -16.31 3.42 10.51
N ALA A 98 -16.28 3.57 9.19
CA ALA A 98 -17.36 3.12 8.30
C ALA A 98 -17.53 1.59 8.30
N LEU A 99 -16.46 0.85 8.50
CA LEU A 99 -16.47 -0.61 8.65
C LEU A 99 -16.80 -1.09 10.06
N GLY A 100 -16.90 -0.18 11.03
CA GLY A 100 -17.11 -0.53 12.45
C GLY A 100 -15.86 -1.15 13.10
N ILE A 101 -14.68 -0.83 12.58
CA ILE A 101 -13.40 -1.35 13.09
C ILE A 101 -12.73 -0.29 13.96
N GLU A 102 -12.40 -0.68 15.19
CA GLU A 102 -11.57 0.12 16.07
C GLU A 102 -10.09 -0.18 15.82
N VAL A 103 -9.32 0.86 15.48
CA VAL A 103 -7.88 0.74 15.28
C VAL A 103 -7.18 1.08 16.59
N PRO A 104 -6.44 0.14 17.21
CA PRO A 104 -5.75 0.39 18.47
C PRO A 104 -4.78 1.57 18.38
N LEU A 105 -4.70 2.38 19.46
CA LEU A 105 -3.87 3.58 19.48
C LEU A 105 -2.38 3.27 19.20
N PHE A 106 -1.85 2.17 19.75
CA PHE A 106 -0.46 1.79 19.51
C PHE A 106 -0.17 1.51 18.03
N PHE A 107 -1.17 1.06 17.29
CA PHE A 107 -1.05 0.80 15.86
C PHE A 107 -1.07 2.10 15.06
N GLN A 108 -1.93 3.05 15.45
CA GLN A 108 -1.96 4.40 14.87
C GLN A 108 -0.63 5.15 15.09
N GLN A 109 -0.01 4.99 16.26
CA GLN A 109 1.27 5.63 16.58
C GLN A 109 2.45 5.10 15.77
N ARG A 110 2.33 3.90 15.18
CA ARG A 110 3.35 3.31 14.30
C ARG A 110 3.13 3.63 12.84
N ALA A 111 1.99 4.21 12.48
CA ALA A 111 1.70 4.59 11.12
C ALA A 111 2.53 5.80 10.70
N ASP A 112 2.98 5.79 9.45
CA ASP A 112 3.64 6.95 8.84
C ASP A 112 2.62 8.04 8.50
N GLU A 113 1.37 7.64 8.22
CA GLU A 113 0.26 8.53 7.95
C GLU A 113 -1.04 7.96 8.52
N VAL A 114 -1.81 8.80 9.18
CA VAL A 114 -3.17 8.49 9.64
C VAL A 114 -4.13 9.49 9.02
N ILE A 115 -5.10 8.96 8.25
CA ILE A 115 -6.14 9.76 7.59
C ILE A 115 -7.36 9.78 8.50
N GLU A 116 -7.72 10.97 8.96
CA GLU A 116 -8.87 11.21 9.85
C GLU A 116 -10.15 11.62 9.09
#